data_fa669928bb8d332c9ce944af4bbc063a
#
_entry.id   fa669928bb8d332c9ce944af4bbc063a
#
_cell.length_a   1.000
_cell.length_b   1.000
_cell.length_c   1.000
_cell.angle_alpha   90.00
_cell.angle_beta   90.00
_cell.angle_gamma   90.00
#
_symmetry.space_group_name_H-M   'P 1'
#
loop_
_entity.id
_entity.type
_entity.pdbx_description
1 polymer ?
#
loop_
_entity_poly.entity_id
_entity_poly.type
_entity_poly.pdbx_seq_one_letter_code
_entity_poly.pdbx_strand_id
1 'polypeptide(L)'
;MFDIHPSDGTPIALDPLWTRADFIRTVHTLSLKLTQNNIRSAALWFDDAALFACALLAVWRSGGKALLLPNTAPGNLTWAKSAQILLTDTDIVSDGISVWQIPTPSDGMPSENRIPKTLDILPESEVHLRTSGSGGEAKTIVKTAAQIESEARALASAIPFGRGKTAVLGSVSPQHMYGFTFRFALPLLMGWAMIRRQNAYPELLLSASLNVPSDYQNVWIASPALLNRFGENRDCAALYGRIDGIVSAGGELPPETATLLEQYAVRPYEVYGSTETGIIASRRKQTLWQPFPNVSVRNTGKSVEISSPWTNGLQYIADCIETHEDGFLLLGRQDRIIKLADKRISLNQIEHELLKHPWIADAHCAPHPKHGRIAAWTALGEEGIAAWCARGRAAVLAALKQHLAKTQDTAALPRYWRFTDRLLRNGQGKITATDFQTALTEPAAPRWHILPPEGNRLRYQTRVPLDLPYFGGHFSTFPLVPGAIELEWIRRLAARHPFGRQNIIRIENLKYQQFIRPYDDISVELGYDADKNKLSFKIQKQDAVCSSGRMVFDTLPDNSNQTTREEP
;
A
#
# COMPACT_ATOMS: atom_id res chain seq x y z
N MET A 1 29.79 -1.93 7.47
CA MET A 1 28.44 -2.53 7.45
C MET A 1 28.46 -3.99 6.98
N PHE A 2 29.29 -4.32 6.02
CA PHE A 2 29.29 -5.65 5.39
C PHE A 2 30.27 -6.65 6.02
N ASP A 3 31.03 -6.26 7.05
CA ASP A 3 31.87 -7.15 7.85
C ASP A 3 31.04 -7.95 8.86
N ILE A 4 30.33 -8.92 8.33
CA ILE A 4 29.52 -9.84 9.13
C ILE A 4 30.42 -11.01 9.50
N HIS A 5 30.79 -11.15 10.78
CA HIS A 5 31.63 -12.26 11.24
C HIS A 5 30.81 -13.55 11.42
N PRO A 6 31.24 -14.68 10.83
CA PRO A 6 30.50 -15.95 10.91
C PRO A 6 30.63 -16.65 12.29
N SER A 7 31.60 -16.23 13.11
CA SER A 7 31.96 -16.92 14.37
C SER A 7 31.04 -16.60 15.55
N ASP A 8 30.16 -15.63 15.40
CA ASP A 8 29.27 -15.23 16.48
C ASP A 8 27.89 -15.86 16.18
N GLY A 9 27.48 -16.84 16.97
CA GLY A 9 26.20 -17.55 16.80
C GLY A 9 24.95 -16.66 16.93
N THR A 10 25.13 -15.34 16.82
CA THR A 10 24.06 -14.34 16.88
C THR A 10 23.13 -14.50 15.67
N PRO A 11 21.82 -14.58 15.89
CA PRO A 11 20.85 -14.60 14.80
C PRO A 11 20.92 -13.35 13.93
N ILE A 12 20.89 -13.52 12.61
CA ILE A 12 20.71 -12.44 11.66
C ILE A 12 19.22 -12.28 11.28
N ALA A 13 18.45 -13.36 11.43
CA ALA A 13 17.01 -13.33 11.24
C ALA A 13 16.34 -14.31 12.20
N LEU A 14 15.07 -14.03 12.49
CA LEU A 14 14.20 -14.85 13.33
C LEU A 14 12.95 -15.23 12.51
N ASP A 15 12.35 -16.35 12.90
CA ASP A 15 11.09 -16.88 12.37
C ASP A 15 11.09 -17.09 10.84
N PRO A 16 11.75 -18.20 10.38
CA PRO A 16 12.59 -19.12 11.12
C PRO A 16 13.98 -18.55 11.44
N LEU A 17 14.60 -19.12 12.47
CA LEU A 17 15.93 -18.72 12.92
C LEU A 17 16.97 -18.91 11.80
N TRP A 18 17.78 -17.90 11.59
CA TRP A 18 18.90 -17.92 10.67
C TRP A 18 20.14 -17.33 11.32
N THR A 19 21.23 -18.11 11.36
CA THR A 19 22.48 -17.65 11.93
C THR A 19 23.27 -16.81 10.92
N ARG A 20 24.21 -16.00 11.42
CA ARG A 20 25.14 -15.27 10.55
C ARG A 20 25.98 -16.20 9.69
N ALA A 21 26.38 -17.37 10.21
CA ALA A 21 27.11 -18.36 9.45
C ALA A 21 26.29 -18.87 8.26
N ASP A 22 25.01 -19.20 8.46
CA ASP A 22 24.11 -19.66 7.40
C ASP A 22 23.88 -18.56 6.36
N PHE A 23 23.69 -17.34 6.81
CA PHE A 23 23.54 -16.17 5.95
C PHE A 23 24.76 -15.96 5.04
N ILE A 24 25.98 -15.91 5.61
CA ILE A 24 27.22 -15.72 4.85
C ILE A 24 27.44 -16.87 3.88
N ARG A 25 27.16 -18.12 4.29
CA ARG A 25 27.26 -19.30 3.43
C ARG A 25 26.32 -19.17 2.23
N THR A 26 25.09 -18.75 2.45
CA THR A 26 24.10 -18.56 1.39
C THR A 26 24.50 -17.44 0.43
N VAL A 27 24.96 -16.29 0.95
CA VAL A 27 25.51 -15.21 0.13
C VAL A 27 26.66 -15.70 -0.73
N HIS A 28 27.60 -16.43 -0.13
CA HIS A 28 28.77 -16.97 -0.85
C HIS A 28 28.36 -17.96 -1.95
N THR A 29 27.53 -18.94 -1.62
CA THR A 29 27.06 -19.94 -2.59
C THR A 29 26.31 -19.29 -3.75
N LEU A 30 25.42 -18.36 -3.47
CA LEU A 30 24.69 -17.64 -4.50
C LEU A 30 25.62 -16.76 -5.35
N SER A 31 26.60 -16.08 -4.74
CA SER A 31 27.56 -15.26 -5.49
C SER A 31 28.42 -16.09 -6.45
N LEU A 32 28.86 -17.29 -6.03
CA LEU A 32 29.57 -18.23 -6.91
C LEU A 32 28.70 -18.65 -8.09
N LYS A 33 27.43 -19.01 -7.84
CA LYS A 33 26.47 -19.38 -8.89
C LYS A 33 26.25 -18.25 -9.88
N LEU A 34 26.14 -17.01 -9.42
CA LEU A 34 26.00 -15.83 -10.28
C LEU A 34 27.26 -15.62 -11.13
N THR A 35 28.47 -15.75 -10.54
CA THR A 35 29.73 -15.60 -11.24
C THR A 35 29.92 -16.69 -12.29
N GLN A 36 29.65 -17.96 -11.97
CA GLN A 36 29.76 -19.10 -12.89
C GLN A 36 28.85 -18.97 -14.13
N ASN A 37 27.69 -18.30 -13.95
CA ASN A 37 26.76 -18.06 -15.06
C ASN A 37 26.93 -16.67 -15.70
N ASN A 38 28.03 -15.95 -15.41
CA ASN A 38 28.33 -14.61 -15.93
C ASN A 38 27.21 -13.59 -15.72
N ILE A 39 26.46 -13.68 -14.60
CA ILE A 39 25.40 -12.73 -14.25
C ILE A 39 26.02 -11.46 -13.67
N ARG A 40 25.81 -10.33 -14.35
CA ARG A 40 26.29 -8.99 -13.98
C ARG A 40 25.16 -8.03 -13.63
N SER A 41 23.90 -8.45 -13.77
CA SER A 41 22.75 -7.68 -13.34
C SER A 41 21.59 -8.59 -12.96
N ALA A 42 20.96 -8.33 -11.81
CA ALA A 42 19.81 -9.08 -11.34
C ALA A 42 18.70 -8.13 -10.86
N ALA A 43 17.47 -8.37 -11.29
CA ALA A 43 16.29 -7.80 -10.68
C ALA A 43 15.95 -8.59 -9.42
N LEU A 44 15.49 -7.91 -8.37
CA LEU A 44 15.20 -8.50 -7.07
C LEU A 44 13.74 -8.23 -6.68
N TRP A 45 13.03 -9.31 -6.32
CA TRP A 45 11.72 -9.23 -5.68
C TRP A 45 11.58 -10.33 -4.62
N PHE A 46 11.40 -9.95 -3.35
CA PHE A 46 11.36 -10.88 -2.22
C PHE A 46 10.30 -10.47 -1.19
N ASP A 47 9.60 -11.44 -0.65
CA ASP A 47 8.74 -11.27 0.52
C ASP A 47 9.55 -11.39 1.82
N ASP A 48 10.62 -12.16 1.79
CA ASP A 48 11.53 -12.42 2.90
C ASP A 48 12.68 -11.41 2.92
N ALA A 49 12.77 -10.61 3.98
CA ALA A 49 13.80 -9.58 4.12
C ALA A 49 15.24 -10.15 4.25
N ALA A 50 15.40 -11.33 4.85
CA ALA A 50 16.72 -11.95 4.99
C ALA A 50 17.20 -12.57 3.66
N LEU A 51 16.29 -13.19 2.89
CA LEU A 51 16.60 -13.66 1.53
C LEU A 51 16.87 -12.50 0.58
N PHE A 52 16.11 -11.41 0.70
CA PHE A 52 16.41 -10.17 -0.02
C PHE A 52 17.83 -9.67 0.26
N ALA A 53 18.20 -9.59 1.55
CA ALA A 53 19.55 -9.17 1.95
C ALA A 53 20.63 -10.10 1.39
N CYS A 54 20.40 -11.41 1.44
CA CYS A 54 21.29 -12.41 0.84
C CYS A 54 21.47 -12.22 -0.67
N ALA A 55 20.38 -12.08 -1.40
CA ALA A 55 20.38 -11.93 -2.83
C ALA A 55 21.11 -10.65 -3.27
N LEU A 56 20.84 -9.53 -2.60
CA LEU A 56 21.52 -8.27 -2.87
C LEU A 56 23.04 -8.36 -2.65
N LEU A 57 23.45 -8.88 -1.48
CA LEU A 57 24.87 -9.02 -1.16
C LEU A 57 25.57 -10.02 -2.08
N ALA A 58 24.88 -11.08 -2.52
CA ALA A 58 25.43 -12.03 -3.49
C ALA A 58 25.63 -11.39 -4.87
N VAL A 59 24.70 -10.57 -5.33
CA VAL A 59 24.83 -9.79 -6.57
C VAL A 59 26.02 -8.84 -6.49
N TRP A 60 26.14 -8.07 -5.41
CA TRP A 60 27.26 -7.15 -5.22
C TRP A 60 28.59 -7.88 -5.13
N ARG A 61 28.66 -8.98 -4.37
CA ARG A 61 29.86 -9.80 -4.26
C ARG A 61 30.30 -10.42 -5.59
N SER A 62 29.36 -10.73 -6.50
CA SER A 62 29.68 -11.21 -7.85
C SER A 62 30.12 -10.09 -8.81
N GLY A 63 30.21 -8.84 -8.34
CA GLY A 63 30.49 -7.65 -9.15
C GLY A 63 29.34 -7.23 -10.04
N GLY A 64 28.11 -7.65 -9.71
CA GLY A 64 26.89 -7.30 -10.42
C GLY A 64 26.17 -6.09 -9.83
N LYS A 65 25.20 -5.55 -10.58
CA LYS A 65 24.27 -4.51 -10.14
C LYS A 65 22.88 -5.09 -9.85
N ALA A 66 22.22 -4.56 -8.82
CA ALA A 66 20.90 -5.00 -8.42
C ALA A 66 19.81 -3.98 -8.83
N LEU A 67 18.68 -4.46 -9.36
CA LEU A 67 17.51 -3.66 -9.67
C LEU A 67 16.38 -4.03 -8.68
N LEU A 68 15.94 -3.11 -7.83
CA LEU A 68 14.90 -3.37 -6.85
C LEU A 68 13.52 -3.10 -7.44
N LEU A 69 12.72 -4.14 -7.61
CA LEU A 69 11.35 -4.00 -8.11
C LEU A 69 10.46 -3.40 -7.03
N PRO A 70 9.73 -2.31 -7.30
CA PRO A 70 8.80 -1.76 -6.32
C PRO A 70 7.54 -2.63 -6.12
N ASN A 71 7.18 -3.43 -7.11
CA ASN A 71 6.13 -4.44 -7.10
C ASN A 71 6.21 -5.28 -8.38
N THR A 72 5.32 -6.29 -8.50
CA THR A 72 5.25 -7.20 -9.65
C THR A 72 4.27 -6.76 -10.74
N ALA A 73 3.86 -5.49 -10.79
CA ALA A 73 3.00 -4.98 -11.85
C ALA A 73 3.69 -5.07 -13.23
N PRO A 74 2.93 -5.25 -14.34
CA PRO A 74 3.50 -5.48 -15.68
C PRO A 74 4.57 -4.47 -16.10
N GLY A 75 4.38 -3.18 -15.81
CA GLY A 75 5.37 -2.14 -16.13
C GLY A 75 6.69 -2.27 -15.37
N ASN A 76 6.68 -2.82 -14.16
CA ASN A 76 7.88 -3.09 -13.37
C ASN A 76 8.56 -4.39 -13.80
N LEU A 77 7.79 -5.41 -14.15
CA LEU A 77 8.33 -6.63 -14.76
C LEU A 77 8.97 -6.33 -16.13
N THR A 78 8.42 -5.39 -16.90
CA THR A 78 9.05 -4.91 -18.13
C THR A 78 10.40 -4.22 -17.83
N TRP A 79 10.49 -3.42 -16.77
CA TRP A 79 11.76 -2.82 -16.36
C TRP A 79 12.76 -3.88 -15.85
N ALA A 80 12.29 -4.94 -15.20
CA ALA A 80 13.12 -6.06 -14.77
C ALA A 80 13.89 -6.71 -15.94
N LYS A 81 13.33 -6.70 -17.16
CA LYS A 81 13.99 -7.23 -18.37
C LYS A 81 15.27 -6.49 -18.76
N SER A 82 15.57 -5.34 -18.16
CA SER A 82 16.87 -4.68 -18.29
C SER A 82 17.99 -5.35 -17.50
N ALA A 83 17.65 -6.31 -16.60
CA ALA A 83 18.59 -7.21 -15.95
C ALA A 83 18.65 -8.56 -16.68
N GLN A 84 19.69 -9.35 -16.39
CA GLN A 84 19.89 -10.67 -17.00
C GLN A 84 18.97 -11.73 -16.37
N ILE A 85 18.69 -11.61 -15.08
CA ILE A 85 17.82 -12.54 -14.34
C ILE A 85 16.94 -11.79 -13.33
N LEU A 86 15.86 -12.46 -12.90
CA LEU A 86 15.06 -12.07 -11.75
C LEU A 86 15.29 -13.10 -10.62
N LEU A 87 15.76 -12.62 -9.48
CA LEU A 87 15.89 -13.41 -8.25
C LEU A 87 14.66 -13.16 -7.37
N THR A 88 14.06 -14.21 -6.86
CA THR A 88 12.83 -14.13 -6.05
C THR A 88 12.67 -15.34 -5.12
N ASP A 89 11.88 -15.19 -4.06
CA ASP A 89 11.39 -16.26 -3.19
C ASP A 89 9.92 -16.61 -3.43
N THR A 90 9.29 -15.97 -4.42
CA THR A 90 7.86 -16.12 -4.72
C THR A 90 7.63 -16.68 -6.13
N ASP A 91 6.45 -17.26 -6.37
CA ASP A 91 6.06 -17.78 -7.67
C ASP A 91 5.70 -16.65 -8.63
N ILE A 92 6.70 -16.14 -9.35
CA ILE A 92 6.53 -15.14 -10.39
C ILE A 92 6.72 -15.78 -11.74
N VAL A 93 5.74 -15.63 -12.62
CA VAL A 93 5.86 -15.92 -14.04
C VAL A 93 6.13 -14.61 -14.77
N SER A 94 7.25 -14.53 -15.47
CA SER A 94 7.63 -13.35 -16.26
C SER A 94 8.16 -13.78 -17.62
N ASP A 95 7.50 -13.35 -18.68
CA ASP A 95 7.96 -13.61 -20.03
C ASP A 95 9.21 -12.76 -20.36
N GLY A 96 10.23 -13.38 -20.93
CA GLY A 96 11.41 -12.68 -21.47
C GLY A 96 12.49 -12.31 -20.46
N ILE A 97 12.45 -12.85 -19.23
CA ILE A 97 13.57 -12.84 -18.27
C ILE A 97 13.61 -14.18 -17.54
N SER A 98 14.83 -14.71 -17.34
CA SER A 98 15.02 -15.94 -16.56
C SER A 98 14.75 -15.67 -15.08
N VAL A 99 13.86 -16.46 -14.46
CA VAL A 99 13.52 -16.36 -13.04
C VAL A 99 14.26 -17.43 -12.26
N TRP A 100 15.03 -17.03 -11.26
CA TRP A 100 15.66 -17.95 -10.32
C TRP A 100 15.00 -17.83 -8.96
N GLN A 101 14.36 -18.91 -8.54
CA GLN A 101 13.82 -19.00 -7.18
C GLN A 101 14.95 -19.31 -6.20
N ILE A 102 14.97 -18.55 -5.10
CA ILE A 102 15.92 -18.73 -4.01
C ILE A 102 15.13 -19.36 -2.85
N PRO A 103 15.26 -20.67 -2.62
CA PRO A 103 14.57 -21.33 -1.53
C PRO A 103 15.12 -20.87 -0.19
N THR A 104 14.27 -20.86 0.83
CA THR A 104 14.74 -20.75 2.21
C THR A 104 15.66 -21.94 2.48
N PRO A 105 16.89 -21.74 2.97
CA PRO A 105 17.75 -22.85 3.34
C PRO A 105 17.03 -23.72 4.37
N SER A 106 16.65 -24.92 3.98
CA SER A 106 16.28 -25.99 4.91
C SER A 106 17.55 -26.69 5.38
N ASP A 107 17.53 -27.26 6.57
CA ASP A 107 18.61 -28.06 7.15
C ASP A 107 19.14 -29.07 6.11
N GLY A 108 20.37 -28.87 5.62
CA GLY A 108 20.97 -29.78 4.64
C GLY A 108 21.74 -29.13 3.48
N MET A 109 22.07 -27.83 3.53
CA MET A 109 23.04 -27.32 2.57
C MET A 109 24.42 -27.99 2.79
N PRO A 110 25.14 -28.37 1.71
CA PRO A 110 26.42 -29.09 1.83
C PRO A 110 27.39 -28.32 2.72
N SER A 111 27.97 -28.99 3.69
CA SER A 111 28.92 -28.46 4.68
C SER A 111 30.31 -28.15 4.14
N GLU A 112 30.54 -28.32 2.85
CA GLU A 112 31.91 -28.38 2.27
C GLU A 112 32.50 -27.06 1.84
N ASN A 113 31.75 -25.95 1.81
CA ASN A 113 32.32 -24.67 1.40
C ASN A 113 32.87 -23.91 2.61
N ARG A 114 34.19 -23.66 2.59
CA ARG A 114 34.88 -22.80 3.55
C ARG A 114 34.14 -21.43 3.63
N ILE A 115 33.52 -21.15 4.76
CA ILE A 115 32.79 -19.88 4.96
C ILE A 115 33.81 -18.74 4.90
N PRO A 116 33.64 -17.74 4.02
CA PRO A 116 34.53 -16.59 3.97
C PRO A 116 34.44 -15.77 5.26
N LYS A 117 35.56 -15.19 5.68
CA LYS A 117 35.59 -14.34 6.88
C LYS A 117 34.90 -12.99 6.65
N THR A 118 34.92 -12.50 5.39
CA THR A 118 34.35 -11.22 4.96
C THR A 118 33.56 -11.40 3.66
N LEU A 119 32.61 -10.53 3.38
CA LEU A 119 31.81 -10.59 2.17
C LEU A 119 32.46 -9.86 0.98
N ASP A 120 33.50 -9.07 1.20
CA ASP A 120 34.27 -8.32 0.17
C ASP A 120 33.36 -7.57 -0.82
N ILE A 121 32.51 -6.70 -0.29
CA ILE A 121 31.62 -5.84 -1.09
C ILE A 121 32.39 -4.58 -1.50
N LEU A 122 32.39 -4.29 -2.81
CA LEU A 122 33.04 -3.09 -3.32
C LEU A 122 32.19 -1.83 -3.00
N PRO A 123 32.82 -0.73 -2.58
CA PRO A 123 32.11 0.52 -2.25
C PRO A 123 31.24 1.07 -3.39
N GLU A 124 31.66 0.86 -4.62
CA GLU A 124 30.98 1.28 -5.86
C GLU A 124 29.87 0.33 -6.34
N SER A 125 29.65 -0.81 -5.65
CA SER A 125 28.57 -1.75 -6.00
C SER A 125 27.21 -1.02 -6.04
N GLU A 126 26.46 -1.19 -7.13
CA GLU A 126 25.27 -0.39 -7.41
C GLU A 126 23.97 -1.11 -7.06
N VAL A 127 23.02 -0.33 -6.57
CA VAL A 127 21.61 -0.70 -6.48
C VAL A 127 20.76 0.35 -7.20
N HIS A 128 19.85 -0.10 -8.04
CA HIS A 128 18.93 0.72 -8.80
C HIS A 128 17.53 0.60 -8.21
N LEU A 129 16.96 1.73 -7.79
CA LEU A 129 15.60 1.82 -7.25
C LEU A 129 14.72 2.56 -8.25
N ARG A 130 13.49 2.11 -8.43
CA ARG A 130 12.52 2.75 -9.31
C ARG A 130 11.51 3.54 -8.51
N THR A 131 11.33 4.81 -8.84
CA THR A 131 10.30 5.67 -8.24
C THR A 131 9.14 5.87 -9.19
N SER A 132 7.91 5.94 -8.67
CA SER A 132 6.76 6.45 -9.43
C SER A 132 6.89 7.97 -9.48
N GLY A 133 7.51 8.52 -10.53
CA GLY A 133 7.68 9.96 -10.68
C GLY A 133 6.36 10.72 -10.50
N SER A 134 6.38 11.86 -9.82
CA SER A 134 5.21 12.75 -9.64
C SER A 134 4.67 13.29 -10.97
N GLY A 135 5.45 13.23 -12.04
CA GLY A 135 5.08 13.61 -13.41
C GLY A 135 4.63 12.46 -14.32
N GLY A 136 4.41 11.24 -13.79
CA GLY A 136 3.90 10.09 -14.54
C GLY A 136 4.98 9.17 -15.13
N GLU A 137 6.22 9.63 -15.35
CA GLU A 137 7.33 8.77 -15.77
C GLU A 137 8.14 8.28 -14.58
N ALA A 138 8.33 6.95 -14.50
CA ALA A 138 9.12 6.33 -13.45
C ALA A 138 10.62 6.64 -13.64
N LYS A 139 11.27 7.17 -12.60
CA LYS A 139 12.71 7.45 -12.60
C LYS A 139 13.48 6.33 -11.94
N THR A 140 14.68 6.04 -12.45
CA THR A 140 15.63 5.12 -11.81
C THR A 140 16.63 5.93 -10.98
N ILE A 141 16.72 5.64 -9.70
CA ILE A 141 17.68 6.22 -8.77
C ILE A 141 18.76 5.18 -8.49
N VAL A 142 20.02 5.56 -8.70
CA VAL A 142 21.18 4.68 -8.45
C VAL A 142 21.82 5.08 -7.14
N LYS A 143 22.10 4.12 -6.29
CA LYS A 143 22.87 4.28 -5.04
C LYS A 143 24.03 3.29 -5.03
N THR A 144 25.14 3.68 -4.40
CA THR A 144 26.28 2.78 -4.18
C THR A 144 26.28 2.17 -2.78
N ALA A 145 26.98 1.06 -2.61
CA ALA A 145 27.15 0.42 -1.31
C ALA A 145 27.76 1.41 -0.27
N ALA A 146 28.71 2.24 -0.70
CA ALA A 146 29.30 3.28 0.15
C ALA A 146 28.29 4.33 0.62
N GLN A 147 27.40 4.77 -0.27
CA GLN A 147 26.33 5.72 0.08
C GLN A 147 25.36 5.13 1.09
N ILE A 148 24.98 3.86 0.90
CA ILE A 148 24.08 3.13 1.80
C ILE A 148 24.71 2.93 3.17
N GLU A 149 25.98 2.58 3.22
CA GLU A 149 26.72 2.46 4.49
C GLU A 149 26.84 3.79 5.20
N SER A 150 27.11 4.87 4.48
CA SER A 150 27.20 6.22 5.05
C SER A 150 25.86 6.67 5.66
N GLU A 151 24.75 6.43 4.96
CA GLU A 151 23.41 6.72 5.44
C GLU A 151 23.07 5.91 6.71
N ALA A 152 23.34 4.60 6.70
CA ALA A 152 23.10 3.72 7.83
C ALA A 152 23.93 4.13 9.06
N ARG A 153 25.19 4.57 8.90
CA ARG A 153 26.03 5.08 9.98
C ARG A 153 25.51 6.37 10.58
N ALA A 154 25.03 7.30 9.75
CA ALA A 154 24.41 8.54 10.22
C ALA A 154 23.15 8.24 11.06
N LEU A 155 22.30 7.32 10.60
CA LEU A 155 21.14 6.85 11.36
C LEU A 155 21.54 6.20 12.69
N ALA A 156 22.49 5.26 12.67
CA ALA A 156 22.94 4.52 13.85
C ALA A 156 23.48 5.45 14.94
N SER A 157 24.08 6.58 14.55
CA SER A 157 24.57 7.60 15.51
C SER A 157 23.44 8.44 16.10
N ALA A 158 22.34 8.64 15.38
CA ALA A 158 21.26 9.57 15.74
C ALA A 158 20.08 8.90 16.47
N ILE A 159 19.77 7.62 16.16
CA ILE A 159 18.64 6.94 16.80
C ILE A 159 18.89 6.65 18.28
N PRO A 160 17.91 6.87 19.17
CA PRO A 160 18.07 6.69 20.61
C PRO A 160 17.67 5.30 21.14
N PHE A 161 17.55 4.29 20.27
CA PHE A 161 17.06 2.93 20.58
C PHE A 161 17.90 1.86 19.88
N GLY A 162 17.59 0.58 20.13
CA GLY A 162 18.23 -0.57 19.47
C GLY A 162 19.65 -0.86 19.94
N ARG A 163 19.99 -0.60 21.21
CA ARG A 163 21.34 -0.79 21.76
C ARG A 163 21.62 -2.19 22.32
N GLY A 164 20.55 -2.98 22.56
CA GLY A 164 20.63 -4.35 23.06
C GLY A 164 20.31 -5.39 21.98
N LYS A 165 19.96 -6.60 22.43
CA LYS A 165 19.40 -7.62 21.51
C LYS A 165 18.10 -7.09 20.92
N THR A 166 18.11 -6.81 19.64
CA THR A 166 17.01 -6.13 18.94
C THR A 166 16.50 -6.97 17.78
N ALA A 167 15.18 -7.09 17.68
CA ALA A 167 14.49 -7.65 16.53
C ALA A 167 13.78 -6.53 15.77
N VAL A 168 14.03 -6.42 14.47
CA VAL A 168 13.38 -5.42 13.61
C VAL A 168 12.21 -6.05 12.85
N LEU A 169 11.03 -5.46 13.03
CA LEU A 169 9.79 -5.85 12.36
C LEU A 169 9.32 -4.70 11.48
N GLY A 170 8.67 -5.00 10.35
CA GLY A 170 8.24 -3.89 9.51
C GLY A 170 7.04 -4.17 8.62
N SER A 171 6.26 -3.12 8.42
CA SER A 171 5.12 -3.11 7.49
C SER A 171 5.50 -2.69 6.07
N VAL A 172 6.76 -2.33 5.85
CA VAL A 172 7.26 -1.83 4.56
C VAL A 172 8.15 -2.86 3.88
N SER A 173 8.07 -2.94 2.56
CA SER A 173 8.91 -3.86 1.78
C SER A 173 10.38 -3.44 1.84
N PRO A 174 11.34 -4.38 1.97
CA PRO A 174 12.77 -4.08 1.95
C PRO A 174 13.27 -3.59 0.57
N GLN A 175 12.49 -3.73 -0.51
CA GLN A 175 12.81 -3.22 -1.85
C GLN A 175 12.49 -1.73 -2.03
N HIS A 176 11.77 -1.10 -1.12
CA HIS A 176 11.53 0.35 -1.13
C HIS A 176 12.56 1.07 -0.28
N MET A 177 12.94 2.29 -0.65
CA MET A 177 13.99 3.04 0.04
C MET A 177 13.81 3.06 1.57
N TYR A 178 12.61 3.29 2.06
CA TYR A 178 12.33 3.26 3.50
C TYR A 178 12.62 1.89 4.13
N GLY A 179 12.07 0.81 3.56
CA GLY A 179 12.36 -0.54 4.05
C GLY A 179 13.79 -0.96 3.77
N PHE A 180 14.38 -0.51 2.66
CA PHE A 180 15.76 -0.76 2.32
C PHE A 180 16.72 -0.21 3.38
N THR A 181 16.51 1.02 3.81
CA THR A 181 17.32 1.63 4.86
C THR A 181 17.08 0.97 6.22
N PHE A 182 15.82 0.75 6.63
CA PHE A 182 15.47 0.36 8.00
C PHE A 182 15.25 -1.14 8.22
N ARG A 183 15.04 -1.95 7.18
CA ARG A 183 14.89 -3.41 7.28
C ARG A 183 16.06 -4.19 6.68
N PHE A 184 17.00 -3.50 6.01
CA PHE A 184 18.21 -4.11 5.46
C PHE A 184 19.48 -3.40 5.96
N ALA A 185 19.73 -2.14 5.58
CA ALA A 185 21.02 -1.49 5.81
C ALA A 185 21.31 -1.27 7.32
N LEU A 186 20.37 -0.66 8.03
CA LEU A 186 20.52 -0.38 9.46
C LEU A 186 20.60 -1.65 10.32
N PRO A 187 19.74 -2.67 10.14
CA PRO A 187 19.87 -3.94 10.87
C PRO A 187 21.20 -4.63 10.67
N LEU A 188 21.72 -4.68 9.46
CA LEU A 188 23.04 -5.26 9.21
C LEU A 188 24.16 -4.48 9.91
N LEU A 189 24.10 -3.16 9.93
CA LEU A 189 25.08 -2.32 10.60
C LEU A 189 25.01 -2.47 12.12
N MET A 190 23.79 -2.46 12.68
CA MET A 190 23.54 -2.51 14.12
C MET A 190 23.60 -3.93 14.70
N GLY A 191 23.66 -4.96 13.87
CA GLY A 191 23.60 -6.35 14.31
C GLY A 191 22.21 -6.77 14.83
N TRP A 192 21.14 -6.12 14.37
CA TRP A 192 19.76 -6.48 14.72
C TRP A 192 19.31 -7.72 13.98
N ALA A 193 18.47 -8.54 14.62
CA ALA A 193 17.84 -9.68 13.97
C ALA A 193 16.62 -9.22 13.15
N MET A 194 16.52 -9.64 11.90
CA MET A 194 15.40 -9.32 11.03
C MET A 194 14.24 -10.28 11.24
N ILE A 195 13.03 -9.78 11.46
CA ILE A 195 11.81 -10.55 11.24
C ILE A 195 11.56 -10.58 9.74
N ARG A 196 11.54 -11.77 9.18
CA ARG A 196 11.69 -12.01 7.74
C ARG A 196 10.50 -11.51 6.93
N ARG A 197 9.27 -11.80 7.38
CA ARG A 197 8.05 -11.43 6.67
C ARG A 197 7.65 -9.97 6.88
N GLN A 198 6.97 -9.41 5.88
CA GLN A 198 6.35 -8.10 5.98
C GLN A 198 5.05 -8.19 6.79
N ASN A 199 4.91 -7.33 7.81
CA ASN A 199 3.74 -7.24 8.67
C ASN A 199 2.82 -6.09 8.19
N ALA A 200 2.06 -6.32 7.11
CA ALA A 200 1.28 -5.29 6.43
C ALA A 200 0.03 -4.82 7.20
N TYR A 201 -0.35 -5.52 8.27
CA TYR A 201 -1.51 -5.21 9.10
C TYR A 201 -1.10 -5.09 10.57
N PRO A 202 -1.81 -4.25 11.37
CA PRO A 202 -1.50 -4.10 12.79
C PRO A 202 -1.53 -5.44 13.56
N GLU A 203 -2.49 -6.31 13.26
CA GLU A 203 -2.64 -7.62 13.90
C GLU A 203 -1.43 -8.52 13.64
N LEU A 204 -0.89 -8.51 12.41
CA LEU A 204 0.30 -9.27 12.07
C LEU A 204 1.53 -8.71 12.78
N LEU A 205 1.65 -7.37 12.88
CA LEU A 205 2.76 -6.73 13.56
C LEU A 205 2.74 -7.04 15.07
N LEU A 206 1.56 -7.01 15.70
CA LEU A 206 1.37 -7.39 17.11
C LEU A 206 1.73 -8.86 17.33
N SER A 207 1.15 -9.77 16.53
CA SER A 207 1.41 -11.21 16.64
C SER A 207 2.89 -11.54 16.44
N ALA A 208 3.52 -10.97 15.41
CA ALA A 208 4.95 -11.17 15.16
C ALA A 208 5.81 -10.65 16.33
N SER A 209 5.43 -9.50 16.92
CA SER A 209 6.15 -8.92 18.07
C SER A 209 6.07 -9.79 19.33
N LEU A 210 4.94 -10.46 19.54
CA LEU A 210 4.77 -11.40 20.67
C LEU A 210 5.58 -12.69 20.49
N ASN A 211 5.80 -13.12 19.24
CA ASN A 211 6.58 -14.31 18.91
C ASN A 211 8.11 -14.08 18.96
N VAL A 212 8.56 -12.83 19.01
CA VAL A 212 9.98 -12.51 19.22
C VAL A 212 10.40 -13.04 20.61
N PRO A 213 11.58 -13.71 20.74
CA PRO A 213 12.09 -14.19 22.03
C PRO A 213 12.13 -13.06 23.08
N SER A 214 11.84 -13.40 24.34
CA SER A 214 11.65 -12.41 25.42
C SER A 214 12.91 -11.63 25.79
N ASP A 215 14.07 -12.11 25.40
CA ASP A 215 15.37 -11.43 25.59
C ASP A 215 15.71 -10.43 24.48
N TYR A 216 14.83 -10.28 23.48
CA TYR A 216 14.92 -9.27 22.44
C TYR A 216 13.95 -8.12 22.70
N GLN A 217 14.38 -6.92 22.33
CA GLN A 217 13.54 -5.74 22.20
C GLN A 217 13.07 -5.58 20.76
N ASN A 218 11.84 -5.14 20.56
CA ASN A 218 11.25 -4.93 19.24
C ASN A 218 11.51 -3.50 18.74
N VAL A 219 11.91 -3.36 17.48
CA VAL A 219 11.89 -2.09 16.75
C VAL A 219 10.93 -2.21 15.58
N TRP A 220 9.93 -1.36 15.55
CA TRP A 220 8.92 -1.32 14.49
C TRP A 220 9.29 -0.33 13.40
N ILE A 221 9.23 -0.78 12.14
CA ILE A 221 9.39 0.04 10.94
C ILE A 221 8.04 0.10 10.25
N ALA A 222 7.30 1.18 10.44
CA ALA A 222 5.90 1.25 10.04
C ALA A 222 5.55 2.57 9.37
N SER A 223 4.68 2.51 8.36
CA SER A 223 4.14 3.72 7.75
C SER A 223 3.10 4.41 8.65
N PRO A 224 2.91 5.74 8.53
CA PRO A 224 1.83 6.44 9.23
C PRO A 224 0.46 5.81 8.98
N ALA A 225 0.21 5.33 7.77
CA ALA A 225 -1.05 4.69 7.41
C ALA A 225 -1.32 3.38 8.18
N LEU A 226 -0.28 2.61 8.52
CA LEU A 226 -0.43 1.44 9.39
C LEU A 226 -0.58 1.86 10.84
N LEU A 227 0.26 2.79 11.32
CA LEU A 227 0.23 3.25 12.71
C LEU A 227 -1.11 3.87 13.09
N ASN A 228 -1.73 4.62 12.17
CA ASN A 228 -3.05 5.23 12.37
C ASN A 228 -4.19 4.20 12.51
N ARG A 229 -3.98 2.95 12.08
CA ARG A 229 -4.95 1.86 12.24
C ARG A 229 -4.86 1.16 13.59
N PHE A 230 -3.91 1.51 14.45
CA PHE A 230 -3.81 0.88 15.76
C PHE A 230 -5.03 1.18 16.63
N GLY A 231 -5.57 2.41 16.59
CA GLY A 231 -6.82 2.78 17.27
C GLY A 231 -6.78 2.55 18.79
N GLU A 232 -7.83 2.98 19.47
CA GLU A 232 -7.93 2.88 20.93
C GLU A 232 -8.31 1.49 21.46
N ASN A 233 -8.83 0.61 20.60
CA ASN A 233 -9.46 -0.65 21.00
C ASN A 233 -8.55 -1.89 20.88
N ARG A 234 -7.24 -1.73 20.69
CA ARG A 234 -6.32 -2.87 20.61
C ARG A 234 -5.60 -3.10 21.93
N ASP A 235 -5.66 -4.34 22.41
CA ASP A 235 -4.88 -4.73 23.56
C ASP A 235 -3.39 -4.87 23.19
N CYS A 236 -2.61 -3.86 23.55
CA CYS A 236 -1.16 -3.82 23.40
C CYS A 236 -0.44 -4.09 24.74
N ALA A 237 -1.14 -4.42 25.82
CA ALA A 237 -0.58 -4.55 27.16
C ALA A 237 0.55 -5.59 27.22
N ALA A 238 0.43 -6.69 26.46
CA ALA A 238 1.45 -7.74 26.40
C ALA A 238 2.78 -7.28 25.75
N LEU A 239 2.79 -6.14 25.05
CA LEU A 239 3.98 -5.56 24.43
C LEU A 239 4.59 -4.41 25.25
N TYR A 240 3.97 -4.04 26.37
CA TYR A 240 4.50 -2.99 27.22
C TYR A 240 5.92 -3.32 27.68
N GLY A 241 6.83 -2.40 27.49
CA GLY A 241 8.26 -2.60 27.80
C GLY A 241 9.04 -3.49 26.83
N ARG A 242 8.39 -4.07 25.80
CA ARG A 242 9.07 -4.87 24.76
C ARG A 242 9.33 -4.13 23.45
N ILE A 243 8.78 -2.94 23.29
CA ILE A 243 9.01 -2.08 22.12
C ILE A 243 10.00 -0.99 22.53
N ASP A 244 11.20 -1.03 21.97
CA ASP A 244 12.28 -0.06 22.23
C ASP A 244 12.21 1.13 21.26
N GLY A 245 11.73 0.91 20.04
CA GLY A 245 11.60 1.96 19.04
C GLY A 245 10.49 1.74 18.04
N ILE A 246 9.88 2.83 17.58
CA ILE A 246 8.97 2.87 16.44
C ILE A 246 9.51 3.91 15.48
N VAL A 247 9.83 3.50 14.25
CA VAL A 247 10.21 4.41 13.16
C VAL A 247 9.01 4.63 12.27
N SER A 248 8.72 5.89 11.95
CA SER A 248 7.65 6.30 11.05
C SER A 248 8.22 7.14 9.91
N ALA A 249 7.98 6.76 8.66
CA ALA A 249 8.40 7.53 7.49
C ALA A 249 7.48 7.29 6.29
N GLY A 250 7.67 8.11 5.24
CA GLY A 250 6.91 7.99 3.99
C GLY A 250 5.60 8.77 3.96
N GLY A 251 5.27 9.49 5.02
CA GLY A 251 4.10 10.36 5.16
C GLY A 251 4.10 11.07 6.50
N GLU A 252 3.15 11.96 6.69
CA GLU A 252 2.95 12.65 7.96
C GLU A 252 2.25 11.72 8.96
N LEU A 253 2.77 11.64 10.18
CA LEU A 253 2.14 10.92 11.29
C LEU A 253 1.23 11.88 12.06
N PRO A 254 -0.09 11.59 12.19
CA PRO A 254 -0.98 12.41 12.98
C PRO A 254 -0.49 12.53 14.44
N PRO A 255 -0.49 13.73 15.04
CA PRO A 255 -0.02 13.94 16.41
C PRO A 255 -0.76 13.10 17.45
N GLU A 256 -2.09 12.90 17.26
CA GLU A 256 -2.92 12.03 18.08
C GLU A 256 -2.46 10.57 18.05
N THR A 257 -2.12 10.06 16.87
CA THR A 257 -1.57 8.71 16.71
C THR A 257 -0.21 8.58 17.42
N ALA A 258 0.66 9.58 17.29
CA ALA A 258 1.95 9.58 17.99
C ALA A 258 1.77 9.58 19.52
N THR A 259 0.79 10.32 20.04
CA THR A 259 0.45 10.39 21.46
C THR A 259 -0.15 9.06 21.96
N LEU A 260 -1.03 8.45 21.18
CA LEU A 260 -1.61 7.14 21.49
C LEU A 260 -0.52 6.05 21.59
N LEU A 261 0.39 5.99 20.63
CA LEU A 261 1.49 5.03 20.63
C LEU A 261 2.45 5.25 21.80
N GLU A 262 2.69 6.50 22.22
CA GLU A 262 3.51 6.82 23.39
C GLU A 262 2.87 6.31 24.69
N GLN A 263 1.55 6.25 24.79
CA GLN A 263 0.83 5.66 25.93
C GLN A 263 1.01 4.14 26.02
N TYR A 264 1.05 3.45 24.88
CA TYR A 264 1.16 1.97 24.84
C TYR A 264 2.60 1.47 24.86
N ALA A 265 3.54 2.22 24.29
CA ALA A 265 4.91 1.77 24.14
C ALA A 265 5.91 2.94 24.19
N VAL A 266 6.23 3.50 23.02
CA VAL A 266 7.16 4.61 22.84
C VAL A 266 6.65 5.58 21.80
N ARG A 267 6.98 6.86 21.97
CA ARG A 267 6.68 7.84 20.93
C ARG A 267 7.47 7.55 19.67
N PRO A 268 6.83 7.52 18.49
CA PRO A 268 7.48 7.26 17.23
C PRO A 268 8.62 8.26 16.92
N TYR A 269 9.69 7.74 16.34
CA TYR A 269 10.78 8.48 15.75
C TYR A 269 10.45 8.70 14.27
N GLU A 270 10.06 9.90 13.92
CA GLU A 270 9.69 10.25 12.56
C GLU A 270 10.94 10.57 11.74
N VAL A 271 11.02 10.01 10.52
CA VAL A 271 12.13 10.26 9.59
C VAL A 271 11.58 10.81 8.29
N TYR A 272 12.18 11.91 7.86
CA TYR A 272 11.90 12.58 6.60
C TYR A 272 13.00 12.30 5.57
N GLY A 273 12.59 12.01 4.35
CA GLY A 273 13.48 11.74 3.22
C GLY A 273 12.73 11.26 1.97
N SER A 274 13.47 11.02 0.92
CA SER A 274 12.96 10.51 -0.35
C SER A 274 13.91 9.44 -0.93
N THR A 275 13.51 8.78 -2.02
CA THR A 275 14.40 7.82 -2.70
C THR A 275 15.64 8.52 -3.26
N GLU A 276 15.50 9.74 -3.75
CA GLU A 276 16.55 10.56 -4.33
C GLU A 276 17.56 11.01 -3.26
N THR A 277 17.07 11.51 -2.15
CA THR A 277 17.89 12.09 -1.10
C THR A 277 18.40 11.10 -0.05
N GLY A 278 17.73 9.94 0.13
CA GLY A 278 17.84 9.16 1.34
C GLY A 278 17.22 9.92 2.53
N ILE A 279 17.72 9.66 3.74
CA ILE A 279 17.29 10.38 4.94
C ILE A 279 17.75 11.85 4.91
N ILE A 280 16.90 12.77 5.37
CA ILE A 280 17.20 14.19 5.47
C ILE A 280 17.19 14.63 6.92
N ALA A 281 16.10 14.38 7.63
CA ALA A 281 15.87 14.89 8.98
C ALA A 281 15.00 13.93 9.79
N SER A 282 15.01 14.14 11.09
CA SER A 282 14.16 13.42 12.03
C SER A 282 13.49 14.35 13.03
N ARG A 283 12.40 13.87 13.64
CA ARG A 283 11.79 14.49 14.82
C ARG A 283 11.18 13.42 15.74
N ARG A 284 10.98 13.75 17.00
CA ARG A 284 10.33 12.84 17.97
C ARG A 284 9.26 13.55 18.80
N LYS A 285 9.61 14.60 19.52
CA LYS A 285 8.69 15.42 20.35
C LYS A 285 8.61 16.87 19.88
N GLN A 286 9.64 17.34 19.25
CA GLN A 286 9.76 18.69 18.72
C GLN A 286 8.89 18.87 17.45
N THR A 287 8.50 20.09 17.20
CA THR A 287 7.76 20.46 15.98
C THR A 287 8.69 20.54 14.78
N LEU A 288 9.93 21.02 14.99
CA LEU A 288 10.93 21.18 13.95
C LEU A 288 11.57 19.85 13.55
N TRP A 289 11.79 19.68 12.27
CA TRP A 289 12.61 18.63 11.72
C TRP A 289 14.09 18.99 11.89
N GLN A 290 14.85 18.09 12.50
CA GLN A 290 16.29 18.25 12.71
C GLN A 290 17.06 17.47 11.66
N PRO A 291 17.89 18.14 10.83
CA PRO A 291 18.72 17.45 9.85
C PRO A 291 19.65 16.41 10.51
N PHE A 292 19.85 15.27 9.83
CA PHE A 292 20.85 14.30 10.25
C PHE A 292 22.27 14.89 10.12
N PRO A 293 23.25 14.35 10.85
CA PRO A 293 24.64 14.77 10.69
C PRO A 293 25.10 14.69 9.24
N ASN A 294 25.80 15.71 8.77
CA ASN A 294 26.30 15.87 7.41
C ASN A 294 25.21 16.06 6.32
N VAL A 295 23.96 16.34 6.69
CA VAL A 295 22.92 16.76 5.77
C VAL A 295 22.84 18.28 5.74
N SER A 296 23.01 18.86 4.57
CA SER A 296 22.74 20.28 4.31
C SER A 296 21.36 20.48 3.72
N VAL A 297 20.56 21.32 4.35
CA VAL A 297 19.21 21.73 3.87
C VAL A 297 19.22 23.22 3.66
N ARG A 298 19.04 23.68 2.42
CA ARG A 298 19.05 25.10 2.06
C ARG A 298 17.79 25.50 1.30
N ASN A 299 17.05 26.44 1.83
CA ASN A 299 15.92 27.06 1.15
C ASN A 299 16.40 28.30 0.38
N THR A 300 16.31 28.25 -0.94
CA THR A 300 16.72 29.38 -1.81
C THR A 300 15.54 30.32 -2.13
N GLY A 301 14.36 30.08 -1.59
CA GLY A 301 13.12 30.77 -1.92
C GLY A 301 12.48 30.31 -3.24
N LYS A 302 13.25 29.68 -4.13
CA LYS A 302 12.76 29.06 -5.38
C LYS A 302 12.69 27.55 -5.31
N SER A 303 13.60 26.94 -4.57
CA SER A 303 13.72 25.49 -4.39
C SER A 303 14.36 25.18 -3.05
N VAL A 304 14.17 23.96 -2.58
CA VAL A 304 14.89 23.42 -1.43
C VAL A 304 15.98 22.50 -1.94
N GLU A 305 17.20 22.80 -1.56
CA GLU A 305 18.41 22.07 -1.94
C GLU A 305 18.86 21.18 -0.80
N ILE A 306 19.13 19.91 -1.11
CA ILE A 306 19.60 18.89 -0.18
C ILE A 306 20.92 18.33 -0.68
N SER A 307 21.91 18.26 0.21
CA SER A 307 23.14 17.51 -0.05
C SER A 307 23.58 16.73 1.17
N SER A 308 24.15 15.56 0.96
CA SER A 308 24.69 14.67 1.98
C SER A 308 25.73 13.72 1.37
N PRO A 309 26.53 13.00 2.18
CA PRO A 309 27.45 11.98 1.65
C PRO A 309 26.78 10.81 0.92
N TRP A 310 25.48 10.62 1.07
CA TRP A 310 24.69 9.57 0.42
C TRP A 310 23.78 10.07 -0.71
N THR A 311 23.85 11.35 -1.09
CA THR A 311 23.18 11.86 -2.29
C THR A 311 24.12 11.84 -3.49
N ASN A 312 23.55 11.75 -4.70
CA ASN A 312 24.29 11.95 -5.96
C ASN A 312 24.40 13.45 -6.24
N GLY A 313 25.34 14.14 -5.55
CA GLY A 313 25.46 15.59 -5.62
C GLY A 313 24.26 16.32 -5.01
N LEU A 314 24.03 17.56 -5.47
CA LEU A 314 22.94 18.40 -5.02
C LEU A 314 21.60 17.89 -5.54
N GLN A 315 20.66 17.68 -4.63
CA GLN A 315 19.29 17.26 -4.96
C GLN A 315 18.31 18.40 -4.73
N TYR A 316 17.30 18.51 -5.59
CA TYR A 316 16.22 19.47 -5.43
C TYR A 316 14.94 18.74 -5.05
N ILE A 317 14.31 19.20 -3.96
CA ILE A 317 13.03 18.61 -3.50
C ILE A 317 11.89 19.58 -3.77
N ALA A 318 10.72 18.99 -4.02
CA ALA A 318 9.49 19.76 -4.28
C ALA A 318 8.76 20.16 -2.98
N ASP A 319 9.35 19.90 -1.82
CA ASP A 319 8.77 20.27 -0.53
C ASP A 319 9.03 21.75 -0.24
N CYS A 320 8.06 22.42 0.37
CA CYS A 320 8.21 23.75 0.92
C CYS A 320 8.63 23.64 2.38
N ILE A 321 9.67 24.36 2.77
CA ILE A 321 10.14 24.43 4.15
C ILE A 321 10.23 25.88 4.63
N GLU A 322 10.05 26.05 5.95
CA GLU A 322 10.42 27.26 6.66
C GLU A 322 11.63 26.93 7.54
N THR A 323 12.73 27.64 7.31
CA THR A 323 14.00 27.43 8.04
C THR A 323 14.01 28.17 9.37
N HIS A 324 14.45 27.49 10.41
CA HIS A 324 14.67 28.02 11.77
C HIS A 324 16.12 27.72 12.19
N GLU A 325 16.57 28.34 13.27
CA GLU A 325 17.94 28.17 13.80
C GLU A 325 18.26 26.70 14.11
N ASP A 326 17.29 25.98 14.74
CA ASP A 326 17.45 24.59 15.17
C ASP A 326 16.81 23.55 14.21
N GLY A 327 16.51 23.92 12.95
CA GLY A 327 15.90 22.99 12.00
C GLY A 327 14.93 23.64 11.01
N PHE A 328 13.89 22.92 10.61
CA PHE A 328 12.91 23.46 9.68
C PHE A 328 11.51 22.88 9.89
N LEU A 329 10.51 23.61 9.47
CA LEU A 329 9.13 23.15 9.35
C LEU A 329 8.87 22.67 7.90
N LEU A 330 8.16 21.56 7.75
CA LEU A 330 7.60 21.13 6.48
C LEU A 330 6.23 21.80 6.29
N LEU A 331 6.11 22.61 5.24
CA LEU A 331 4.86 23.32 4.90
C LEU A 331 4.03 22.56 3.85
N GLY A 332 4.49 21.39 3.43
CA GLY A 332 3.90 20.57 2.38
C GLY A 332 4.67 20.63 1.06
N ARG A 333 4.13 20.02 0.00
CA ARG A 333 4.78 19.93 -1.30
C ARG A 333 4.30 21.03 -2.26
N GLN A 334 5.19 21.53 -3.10
CA GLN A 334 4.84 22.52 -4.16
C GLN A 334 3.80 21.98 -5.14
N ASP A 335 3.89 20.69 -5.50
CA ASP A 335 2.94 20.01 -6.37
C ASP A 335 1.58 19.74 -5.68
N ARG A 336 1.50 19.91 -4.35
CA ARG A 336 0.26 19.86 -3.53
C ARG A 336 -0.27 21.26 -3.19
N ILE A 337 0.40 22.33 -3.67
CA ILE A 337 -0.07 23.71 -3.60
C ILE A 337 -0.61 24.08 -4.98
N ILE A 338 -1.91 24.29 -5.07
CA ILE A 338 -2.55 24.74 -6.31
C ILE A 338 -2.83 26.24 -6.27
N LYS A 339 -2.73 26.87 -7.43
CA LYS A 339 -3.11 28.28 -7.61
C LYS A 339 -4.55 28.33 -8.12
N LEU A 340 -5.45 28.84 -7.30
CA LEU A 340 -6.87 28.96 -7.64
C LEU A 340 -7.36 30.36 -7.30
N ALA A 341 -7.91 31.10 -8.30
CA ALA A 341 -8.37 32.46 -8.11
C ALA A 341 -7.33 33.37 -7.39
N ASP A 342 -6.07 33.33 -7.87
CA ASP A 342 -4.90 34.08 -7.36
C ASP A 342 -4.46 33.74 -5.92
N LYS A 343 -5.07 32.74 -5.28
CA LYS A 343 -4.67 32.22 -3.97
C LYS A 343 -3.86 30.93 -4.12
N ARG A 344 -2.84 30.78 -3.28
CA ARG A 344 -2.11 29.51 -3.09
C ARG A 344 -2.85 28.68 -2.06
N ILE A 345 -3.34 27.51 -2.45
CA ILE A 345 -4.14 26.62 -1.61
C ILE A 345 -3.37 25.32 -1.41
N SER A 346 -3.12 24.97 -0.17
CA SER A 346 -2.50 23.67 0.20
C SER A 346 -3.58 22.60 0.27
N LEU A 347 -3.47 21.59 -0.60
CA LEU A 347 -4.36 20.43 -0.58
C LEU A 347 -4.17 19.60 0.70
N ASN A 348 -2.94 19.49 1.20
CA ASN A 348 -2.64 18.80 2.45
C ASN A 348 -3.34 19.44 3.65
N GLN A 349 -3.41 20.77 3.69
CA GLN A 349 -4.10 21.48 4.75
C GLN A 349 -5.63 21.19 4.74
N ILE A 350 -6.21 21.08 3.55
CA ILE A 350 -7.65 20.70 3.43
C ILE A 350 -7.85 19.26 3.90
N GLU A 351 -6.96 18.33 3.52
CA GLU A 351 -7.01 16.94 3.97
C GLU A 351 -6.88 16.84 5.50
N HIS A 352 -5.92 17.56 6.08
CA HIS A 352 -5.71 17.60 7.53
C HIS A 352 -6.95 18.14 8.27
N GLU A 353 -7.57 19.21 7.77
CA GLU A 353 -8.80 19.74 8.36
C GLU A 353 -9.98 18.76 8.22
N LEU A 354 -10.08 18.06 7.11
CA LEU A 354 -11.10 17.01 6.94
C LEU A 354 -10.93 15.88 7.96
N LEU A 355 -9.70 15.45 8.21
CA LEU A 355 -9.40 14.37 9.17
C LEU A 355 -9.74 14.75 10.63
N LYS A 356 -9.83 16.04 10.98
CA LYS A 356 -10.31 16.49 12.30
C LYS A 356 -11.81 16.30 12.50
N HIS A 357 -12.57 16.05 11.43
CA HIS A 357 -14.00 15.82 11.56
C HIS A 357 -14.29 14.37 11.95
N PRO A 358 -15.09 14.08 13.00
CA PRO A 358 -15.29 12.73 13.53
C PRO A 358 -15.87 11.73 12.50
N TRP A 359 -16.47 12.24 11.43
CA TRP A 359 -17.04 11.40 10.37
C TRP A 359 -16.04 10.95 9.32
N ILE A 360 -14.83 11.49 9.32
CA ILE A 360 -13.81 11.21 8.26
C ILE A 360 -12.73 10.31 8.83
N ALA A 361 -12.56 9.16 8.20
CA ALA A 361 -11.48 8.22 8.51
C ALA A 361 -10.24 8.43 7.63
N ASP A 362 -10.43 8.89 6.38
CA ASP A 362 -9.32 9.17 5.44
C ASP A 362 -9.79 10.18 4.38
N ALA A 363 -8.88 11.01 3.88
CA ALA A 363 -9.17 12.01 2.88
C ALA A 363 -8.03 12.18 1.88
N HIS A 364 -8.37 12.42 0.61
CA HIS A 364 -7.42 12.82 -0.42
C HIS A 364 -8.05 13.89 -1.31
N CYS A 365 -7.34 14.99 -1.49
CA CYS A 365 -7.76 16.12 -2.30
C CYS A 365 -6.82 16.31 -3.49
N ALA A 366 -7.39 16.57 -4.67
CA ALA A 366 -6.62 16.96 -5.85
C ALA A 366 -7.50 17.79 -6.79
N PRO A 367 -6.94 18.46 -7.80
CA PRO A 367 -7.73 19.07 -8.85
C PRO A 367 -8.59 18.03 -9.57
N HIS A 368 -9.87 18.33 -9.76
CA HIS A 368 -10.78 17.45 -10.51
C HIS A 368 -10.27 17.30 -11.96
N PRO A 369 -10.13 16.09 -12.51
CA PRO A 369 -9.51 15.85 -13.83
C PRO A 369 -10.11 16.67 -14.98
N LYS A 370 -11.43 16.93 -14.93
CA LYS A 370 -12.15 17.63 -16.01
C LYS A 370 -12.41 19.11 -15.73
N HIS A 371 -12.40 19.56 -14.48
CA HIS A 371 -12.92 20.87 -14.10
C HIS A 371 -11.90 21.79 -13.43
N GLY A 372 -10.70 21.31 -13.11
CA GLY A 372 -9.63 22.09 -12.48
C GLY A 372 -9.97 22.67 -11.09
N ARG A 373 -11.15 22.38 -10.53
CA ARG A 373 -11.55 22.74 -9.18
C ARG A 373 -11.16 21.64 -8.20
N ILE A 374 -11.02 21.96 -6.92
CA ILE A 374 -10.66 20.97 -5.91
C ILE A 374 -11.77 19.91 -5.80
N ALA A 375 -11.35 18.67 -5.86
CA ALA A 375 -12.17 17.50 -5.57
C ALA A 375 -11.63 16.79 -4.32
N ALA A 376 -12.51 16.23 -3.52
CA ALA A 376 -12.20 15.44 -2.35
C ALA A 376 -12.73 14.00 -2.53
N TRP A 377 -11.86 13.03 -2.35
CA TRP A 377 -12.20 11.63 -2.19
C TRP A 377 -12.00 11.27 -0.72
N THR A 378 -13.12 10.98 -0.02
CA THR A 378 -13.15 10.83 1.43
C THR A 378 -13.68 9.45 1.82
N ALA A 379 -13.02 8.82 2.78
CA ALA A 379 -13.53 7.65 3.48
C ALA A 379 -14.28 8.10 4.74
N LEU A 380 -15.51 7.63 4.89
CA LEU A 380 -16.30 7.86 6.09
C LEU A 380 -15.96 6.81 7.15
N GLY A 381 -15.77 7.26 8.38
CA GLY A 381 -15.72 6.39 9.56
C GLY A 381 -17.11 5.92 9.97
N GLU A 382 -17.22 5.13 11.04
CA GLU A 382 -18.48 4.54 11.51
C GLU A 382 -19.56 5.60 11.77
N GLU A 383 -19.23 6.68 12.47
CA GLU A 383 -20.14 7.78 12.71
C GLU A 383 -20.58 8.50 11.41
N GLY A 384 -19.64 8.65 10.47
CA GLY A 384 -19.90 9.24 9.16
C GLY A 384 -20.84 8.38 8.32
N ILE A 385 -20.66 7.06 8.32
CA ILE A 385 -21.54 6.10 7.66
C ILE A 385 -22.94 6.12 8.30
N ALA A 386 -23.01 6.13 9.63
CA ALA A 386 -24.27 6.25 10.35
C ALA A 386 -25.00 7.55 9.99
N ALA A 387 -24.29 8.68 9.96
CA ALA A 387 -24.84 9.98 9.55
C ALA A 387 -25.30 9.96 8.08
N TRP A 388 -24.53 9.32 7.18
CA TRP A 388 -24.90 9.13 5.78
C TRP A 388 -26.21 8.35 5.63
N CYS A 389 -26.33 7.21 6.32
CA CYS A 389 -27.52 6.39 6.29
C CYS A 389 -28.74 7.09 6.90
N ALA A 390 -28.56 7.91 7.96
CA ALA A 390 -29.65 8.59 8.65
C ALA A 390 -30.12 9.88 7.98
N ARG A 391 -29.21 10.63 7.35
CA ARG A 391 -29.45 12.02 6.88
C ARG A 391 -29.23 12.22 5.39
N GLY A 392 -28.64 11.24 4.71
CA GLY A 392 -28.31 11.28 3.30
C GLY A 392 -27.09 12.14 2.95
N ARG A 393 -26.70 12.07 1.68
CA ARG A 393 -25.49 12.71 1.10
C ARG A 393 -25.43 14.22 1.32
N ALA A 394 -26.56 14.91 1.11
CA ALA A 394 -26.60 16.37 1.17
C ALA A 394 -26.27 16.91 2.57
N ALA A 395 -26.79 16.26 3.61
CA ALA A 395 -26.54 16.66 5.00
C ALA A 395 -25.08 16.43 5.42
N VAL A 396 -24.50 15.29 5.04
CA VAL A 396 -23.08 14.99 5.30
C VAL A 396 -22.19 16.00 4.58
N LEU A 397 -22.45 16.26 3.30
CA LEU A 397 -21.71 17.23 2.51
C LEU A 397 -21.79 18.65 3.10
N ALA A 398 -22.97 19.07 3.55
CA ALA A 398 -23.16 20.39 4.16
C ALA A 398 -22.34 20.53 5.46
N ALA A 399 -22.34 19.51 6.32
CA ALA A 399 -21.59 19.50 7.57
C ALA A 399 -20.07 19.60 7.32
N LEU A 400 -19.55 18.81 6.37
CA LEU A 400 -18.13 18.84 6.03
C LEU A 400 -17.69 20.19 5.42
N LYS A 401 -18.52 20.77 4.54
CA LYS A 401 -18.26 22.11 4.02
C LYS A 401 -18.29 23.18 5.10
N GLN A 402 -19.22 23.09 6.02
CA GLN A 402 -19.31 24.01 7.16
C GLN A 402 -18.09 23.86 8.09
N HIS A 403 -17.62 22.63 8.29
CA HIS A 403 -16.41 22.38 9.07
C HIS A 403 -15.19 23.03 8.42
N LEU A 404 -14.95 22.77 7.13
CA LEU A 404 -13.84 23.37 6.39
C LEU A 404 -13.92 24.90 6.32
N ALA A 405 -15.10 25.49 6.20
CA ALA A 405 -15.28 26.93 6.11
C ALA A 405 -14.85 27.69 7.38
N LYS A 406 -14.63 27.00 8.50
CA LYS A 406 -14.11 27.61 9.74
C LYS A 406 -12.63 28.01 9.63
N THR A 407 -11.86 27.29 8.79
CA THR A 407 -10.40 27.44 8.69
C THR A 407 -9.90 27.67 7.27
N GLN A 408 -10.74 27.40 6.26
CA GLN A 408 -10.38 27.48 4.86
C GLN A 408 -11.17 28.57 4.14
N ASP A 409 -10.51 29.23 3.21
CA ASP A 409 -11.16 30.16 2.27
C ASP A 409 -12.22 29.43 1.41
N THR A 410 -13.27 30.15 1.03
CA THR A 410 -14.33 29.61 0.16
C THR A 410 -13.79 29.05 -1.16
N ALA A 411 -12.70 29.62 -1.72
CA ALA A 411 -12.05 29.14 -2.92
C ALA A 411 -11.36 27.78 -2.72
N ALA A 412 -10.96 27.45 -1.50
CA ALA A 412 -10.31 26.21 -1.09
C ALA A 412 -11.29 25.06 -0.82
N LEU A 413 -12.59 25.37 -0.70
CA LEU A 413 -13.58 24.32 -0.42
C LEU A 413 -13.73 23.39 -1.63
N PRO A 414 -13.62 22.05 -1.44
CA PRO A 414 -13.82 21.10 -2.53
C PRO A 414 -15.22 21.25 -3.12
N ARG A 415 -15.30 21.26 -4.44
CA ARG A 415 -16.59 21.33 -5.17
C ARG A 415 -17.11 19.97 -5.57
N TYR A 416 -16.21 19.03 -5.80
CA TYR A 416 -16.52 17.66 -6.19
C TYR A 416 -16.15 16.72 -5.06
N TRP A 417 -17.03 15.76 -4.76
CA TRP A 417 -16.86 14.85 -3.64
C TRP A 417 -17.22 13.43 -4.03
N ARG A 418 -16.36 12.52 -3.64
CA ARG A 418 -16.61 11.09 -3.68
C ARG A 418 -16.50 10.53 -2.27
N PHE A 419 -17.50 9.76 -1.83
CA PHE A 419 -17.54 9.14 -0.52
C PHE A 419 -17.41 7.63 -0.63
N THR A 420 -16.56 7.05 0.20
CA THR A 420 -16.31 5.61 0.28
C THR A 420 -16.15 5.21 1.75
N ASP A 421 -16.05 3.93 2.02
CA ASP A 421 -15.70 3.39 3.34
C ASP A 421 -14.18 3.32 3.55
N ARG A 422 -13.39 3.33 2.48
CA ARG A 422 -11.92 3.32 2.50
C ARG A 422 -11.35 3.90 1.23
N LEU A 423 -10.18 4.52 1.33
CA LEU A 423 -9.41 4.93 0.18
C LEU A 423 -8.50 3.79 -0.29
N LEU A 424 -8.44 3.57 -1.60
CA LEU A 424 -7.53 2.58 -2.19
C LEU A 424 -6.13 3.18 -2.24
N ARG A 425 -5.21 2.59 -1.48
CA ARG A 425 -3.79 2.97 -1.44
C ARG A 425 -2.93 1.83 -1.98
N ASN A 426 -1.89 2.15 -2.71
CA ASN A 426 -0.92 1.17 -3.19
C ASN A 426 -0.07 0.62 -2.02
N GLY A 427 0.84 -0.34 -2.31
CA GLY A 427 1.74 -0.93 -1.31
C GLY A 427 2.68 0.07 -0.59
N GLN A 428 2.77 1.30 -1.09
CA GLN A 428 3.51 2.41 -0.48
C GLN A 428 2.61 3.34 0.37
N GLY A 429 1.33 3.03 0.50
CA GLY A 429 0.36 3.88 1.19
C GLY A 429 -0.08 5.12 0.39
N LYS A 430 0.25 5.21 -0.91
CA LYS A 430 -0.07 6.37 -1.76
C LYS A 430 -1.30 6.09 -2.62
N ILE A 431 -2.07 7.16 -2.88
CA ILE A 431 -3.14 7.18 -3.88
C ILE A 431 -2.53 7.64 -5.20
N THR A 432 -2.72 6.85 -6.26
CA THR A 432 -2.22 7.22 -7.59
C THR A 432 -3.16 8.23 -8.27
N ALA A 433 -2.63 9.03 -9.19
CA ALA A 433 -3.45 9.95 -9.99
C ALA A 433 -4.55 9.21 -10.76
N THR A 434 -4.26 8.00 -11.25
CA THR A 434 -5.22 7.15 -11.97
C THR A 434 -6.36 6.69 -11.05
N ASP A 435 -6.05 6.21 -9.83
CA ASP A 435 -7.06 5.76 -8.87
C ASP A 435 -7.98 6.92 -8.46
N PHE A 436 -7.40 8.11 -8.22
CA PHE A 436 -8.17 9.31 -7.91
C PHE A 436 -9.06 9.72 -9.09
N GLN A 437 -8.53 9.73 -10.31
CA GLN A 437 -9.29 10.04 -11.51
C GLN A 437 -10.46 9.07 -11.69
N THR A 438 -10.21 7.77 -11.61
CA THR A 438 -11.25 6.73 -11.69
C THR A 438 -12.33 6.94 -10.63
N ALA A 439 -11.92 7.16 -9.37
CA ALA A 439 -12.86 7.41 -8.28
C ALA A 439 -13.77 8.62 -8.52
N LEU A 440 -13.26 9.68 -9.14
CA LEU A 440 -14.02 10.92 -9.39
C LEU A 440 -14.85 10.91 -10.67
N THR A 441 -14.44 10.16 -11.70
CA THR A 441 -15.08 10.17 -13.02
C THR A 441 -16.00 8.98 -13.28
N GLU A 442 -15.74 7.84 -12.66
CA GLU A 442 -16.58 6.66 -12.81
C GLU A 442 -17.69 6.61 -11.74
N PRO A 443 -18.92 6.25 -12.11
CA PRO A 443 -19.98 6.08 -11.14
C PRO A 443 -19.66 4.93 -10.17
N ALA A 444 -19.98 5.11 -8.89
CA ALA A 444 -19.85 4.03 -7.93
C ALA A 444 -20.76 2.86 -8.33
N ALA A 445 -20.24 1.65 -8.25
CA ALA A 445 -20.96 0.42 -8.58
C ALA A 445 -20.58 -0.70 -7.59
N PRO A 446 -21.47 -1.66 -7.32
CA PRO A 446 -21.18 -2.82 -6.48
C PRO A 446 -20.03 -3.65 -7.04
N ARG A 447 -19.11 -4.06 -6.17
CA ARG A 447 -18.04 -5.03 -6.50
C ARG A 447 -18.47 -6.41 -6.00
N TRP A 448 -18.83 -7.28 -6.93
CA TRP A 448 -19.35 -8.60 -6.62
C TRP A 448 -18.25 -9.62 -6.40
N HIS A 449 -18.29 -10.28 -5.25
CA HIS A 449 -17.49 -11.46 -4.93
C HIS A 449 -18.28 -12.72 -5.23
N ILE A 450 -17.65 -13.67 -5.92
CA ILE A 450 -18.27 -14.97 -6.21
C ILE A 450 -18.09 -15.85 -4.98
N LEU A 451 -19.18 -16.42 -4.51
CA LEU A 451 -19.17 -17.40 -3.44
C LEU A 451 -19.25 -18.83 -4.04
N PRO A 452 -18.83 -19.86 -3.28
CA PRO A 452 -19.05 -21.24 -3.69
C PRO A 452 -20.53 -21.48 -4.01
N PRO A 453 -20.84 -22.18 -5.12
CA PRO A 453 -22.23 -22.47 -5.48
C PRO A 453 -22.85 -23.42 -4.45
N GLU A 454 -24.16 -23.29 -4.26
CA GLU A 454 -24.95 -24.18 -3.40
C GLU A 454 -25.93 -24.97 -4.28
N GLY A 455 -25.63 -26.25 -4.49
CA GLY A 455 -26.33 -27.06 -5.47
C GLY A 455 -26.20 -26.48 -6.89
N ASN A 456 -27.30 -26.17 -7.54
CA ASN A 456 -27.32 -25.55 -8.88
C ASN A 456 -27.53 -24.03 -8.85
N ARG A 457 -27.19 -23.36 -7.71
CA ARG A 457 -27.35 -21.91 -7.52
C ARG A 457 -26.01 -21.22 -7.51
N LEU A 458 -25.88 -20.19 -8.32
CA LEU A 458 -24.76 -19.27 -8.31
C LEU A 458 -24.97 -18.23 -7.20
N ARG A 459 -23.93 -17.94 -6.45
CA ARG A 459 -24.01 -17.02 -5.30
C ARG A 459 -22.99 -15.90 -5.45
N TYR A 460 -23.43 -14.68 -5.15
CA TYR A 460 -22.62 -13.47 -5.17
C TYR A 460 -22.84 -12.69 -3.89
N GLN A 461 -21.83 -11.96 -3.46
CA GLN A 461 -21.91 -11.07 -2.31
C GLN A 461 -21.28 -9.73 -2.64
N THR A 462 -21.82 -8.66 -2.09
CA THR A 462 -21.24 -7.32 -2.16
C THR A 462 -21.68 -6.47 -0.99
N ARG A 463 -20.91 -5.44 -0.68
CA ARG A 463 -21.35 -4.31 0.12
C ARG A 463 -21.83 -3.20 -0.81
N VAL A 464 -22.98 -2.64 -0.53
CA VAL A 464 -23.58 -1.56 -1.32
C VAL A 464 -22.72 -0.30 -1.15
N PRO A 465 -22.16 0.30 -2.23
CA PRO A 465 -21.37 1.51 -2.13
C PRO A 465 -22.14 2.67 -1.50
N LEU A 466 -21.45 3.49 -0.70
CA LEU A 466 -22.05 4.65 -0.06
C LEU A 466 -22.56 5.69 -1.06
N ASP A 467 -21.83 5.96 -2.14
CA ASP A 467 -22.08 7.06 -3.08
C ASP A 467 -22.61 6.55 -4.44
N LEU A 468 -23.61 5.66 -4.42
CA LEU A 468 -24.30 5.26 -5.65
C LEU A 468 -25.03 6.46 -6.26
N PRO A 469 -24.96 6.64 -7.61
CA PRO A 469 -25.57 7.80 -8.29
C PRO A 469 -27.06 7.96 -8.02
N TYR A 470 -27.75 6.87 -7.74
CA TYR A 470 -29.21 6.81 -7.56
C TYR A 470 -29.69 7.38 -6.23
N PHE A 471 -28.83 7.42 -5.20
CA PHE A 471 -29.21 7.90 -3.87
C PHE A 471 -29.56 9.38 -3.80
N GLY A 472 -29.07 10.19 -4.76
CA GLY A 472 -29.41 11.60 -4.82
C GLY A 472 -30.86 11.87 -5.28
N GLY A 473 -31.41 11.00 -6.13
CA GLY A 473 -32.75 11.13 -6.69
C GLY A 473 -33.81 10.18 -6.09
N HIS A 474 -33.36 9.14 -5.35
CA HIS A 474 -34.28 8.16 -4.76
C HIS A 474 -34.23 8.25 -3.23
N PHE A 475 -34.98 9.22 -2.74
CA PHE A 475 -35.16 9.68 -1.34
C PHE A 475 -33.87 10.23 -0.71
N SER A 476 -33.57 11.48 -1.01
CA SER A 476 -32.32 12.16 -0.61
C SER A 476 -32.06 12.17 0.91
N THR A 477 -33.10 12.11 1.73
CA THR A 477 -33.02 12.04 3.20
C THR A 477 -33.11 10.62 3.76
N PHE A 478 -33.52 9.66 2.92
CA PHE A 478 -33.59 8.24 3.25
C PHE A 478 -33.13 7.43 2.04
N PRO A 479 -31.82 7.43 1.74
CA PRO A 479 -31.30 6.82 0.53
C PRO A 479 -31.55 5.31 0.52
N LEU A 480 -32.06 4.81 -0.62
CA LEU A 480 -32.26 3.39 -0.86
C LEU A 480 -32.03 3.05 -2.35
N VAL A 481 -31.76 1.79 -2.61
CA VAL A 481 -31.55 1.28 -3.97
C VAL A 481 -32.90 1.18 -4.68
N PRO A 482 -33.09 1.82 -5.85
CA PRO A 482 -34.30 1.64 -6.64
C PRO A 482 -34.46 0.18 -7.09
N GLY A 483 -35.67 -0.36 -7.04
CA GLY A 483 -35.94 -1.74 -7.48
C GLY A 483 -35.53 -2.04 -8.93
N ALA A 484 -35.60 -1.05 -9.83
CA ALA A 484 -35.08 -1.16 -11.18
C ALA A 484 -33.55 -1.40 -11.22
N ILE A 485 -32.81 -0.84 -10.29
CA ILE A 485 -31.36 -1.03 -10.17
C ILE A 485 -31.03 -2.40 -9.59
N GLU A 486 -31.85 -2.92 -8.67
CA GLU A 486 -31.73 -4.31 -8.21
C GLU A 486 -31.87 -5.29 -9.38
N LEU A 487 -32.87 -5.08 -10.24
CA LEU A 487 -33.06 -5.88 -11.46
C LEU A 487 -31.89 -5.75 -12.45
N GLU A 488 -31.34 -4.54 -12.60
CA GLU A 488 -30.17 -4.32 -13.46
C GLU A 488 -28.92 -5.02 -12.90
N TRP A 489 -28.75 -5.09 -11.59
CA TRP A 489 -27.68 -5.89 -10.99
C TRP A 489 -27.83 -7.37 -11.29
N ILE A 490 -29.04 -7.91 -11.16
CA ILE A 490 -29.34 -9.30 -11.51
C ILE A 490 -29.03 -9.56 -12.98
N ARG A 491 -29.50 -8.68 -13.90
CA ARG A 491 -29.23 -8.78 -15.33
C ARG A 491 -27.72 -8.80 -15.63
N ARG A 492 -26.95 -7.91 -15.02
CA ARG A 492 -25.48 -7.86 -15.20
C ARG A 492 -24.77 -9.09 -14.65
N LEU A 493 -25.22 -9.63 -13.53
CA LEU A 493 -24.67 -10.86 -12.99
C LEU A 493 -25.02 -12.06 -13.89
N ALA A 494 -26.26 -12.16 -14.35
CA ALA A 494 -26.68 -13.19 -15.28
C ALA A 494 -25.91 -13.16 -16.61
N ALA A 495 -25.63 -11.96 -17.15
CA ALA A 495 -24.88 -11.76 -18.40
C ALA A 495 -23.43 -12.27 -18.35
N ARG A 496 -22.90 -12.59 -17.18
CA ARG A 496 -21.59 -13.26 -17.02
C ARG A 496 -21.64 -14.75 -17.41
N HIS A 497 -22.85 -15.28 -17.61
CA HIS A 497 -23.11 -16.67 -17.93
C HIS A 497 -23.79 -16.78 -19.30
N PRO A 498 -23.65 -17.90 -20.04
CA PRO A 498 -24.21 -18.06 -21.37
C PRO A 498 -25.71 -17.81 -21.42
N PHE A 499 -26.48 -18.29 -20.43
CA PHE A 499 -27.95 -18.12 -20.38
C PHE A 499 -28.38 -16.65 -20.23
N GLY A 500 -27.59 -15.81 -19.57
CA GLY A 500 -27.93 -14.41 -19.33
C GLY A 500 -27.62 -13.46 -20.48
N ARG A 501 -27.10 -13.96 -21.62
CA ARG A 501 -26.86 -13.18 -22.85
C ARG A 501 -28.11 -13.09 -23.73
N GLN A 502 -29.16 -13.83 -23.41
CA GLN A 502 -30.45 -13.84 -24.13
C GLN A 502 -31.28 -12.61 -23.70
N ASN A 503 -32.26 -12.25 -24.55
CA ASN A 503 -33.18 -11.16 -24.23
C ASN A 503 -34.18 -11.58 -23.15
N ILE A 504 -34.43 -10.70 -22.20
CA ILE A 504 -35.47 -10.90 -21.19
C ILE A 504 -36.78 -10.47 -21.79
N ILE A 505 -37.73 -11.41 -21.93
CA ILE A 505 -39.08 -11.15 -22.51
C ILE A 505 -40.10 -10.73 -21.44
N ARG A 506 -39.93 -11.19 -20.20
CA ARG A 506 -40.81 -10.81 -19.09
C ARG A 506 -40.16 -11.14 -17.73
N ILE A 507 -40.67 -10.50 -16.69
CA ILE A 507 -40.33 -10.79 -15.29
C ILE A 507 -41.60 -11.32 -14.60
N GLU A 508 -41.46 -12.44 -13.88
CA GLU A 508 -42.55 -13.11 -13.18
C GLU A 508 -42.32 -13.08 -11.66
N ASN A 509 -43.41 -12.99 -10.89
CA ASN A 509 -43.41 -13.10 -9.44
C ASN A 509 -42.42 -12.12 -8.73
N LEU A 510 -42.25 -10.93 -9.30
CA LEU A 510 -41.39 -9.91 -8.73
C LEU A 510 -41.97 -9.42 -7.40
N LYS A 511 -41.16 -9.47 -6.36
CA LYS A 511 -41.50 -9.00 -5.02
C LYS A 511 -40.37 -8.16 -4.47
N TYR A 512 -40.69 -7.02 -3.90
CA TYR A 512 -39.81 -6.20 -3.06
C TYR A 512 -40.35 -6.26 -1.65
N GLN A 513 -39.52 -6.70 -0.69
CA GLN A 513 -39.91 -6.99 0.68
C GLN A 513 -39.17 -6.13 1.69
N GLN A 514 -37.88 -5.84 1.46
CA GLN A 514 -37.07 -4.97 2.31
C GLN A 514 -36.24 -4.02 1.47
N PHE A 515 -35.97 -2.84 2.02
CA PHE A 515 -35.12 -1.84 1.36
C PHE A 515 -33.65 -2.21 1.47
N ILE A 516 -32.94 -2.04 0.37
CA ILE A 516 -31.48 -2.07 0.33
C ILE A 516 -30.97 -0.63 0.47
N ARG A 517 -30.08 -0.41 1.41
CA ARG A 517 -29.56 0.89 1.78
C ARG A 517 -28.06 1.02 1.51
N PRO A 518 -27.51 2.26 1.54
CA PRO A 518 -26.06 2.45 1.53
C PRO A 518 -25.39 1.61 2.62
N TYR A 519 -24.27 0.98 2.24
CA TYR A 519 -23.42 0.18 3.12
C TYR A 519 -24.02 -1.15 3.59
N ASP A 520 -25.18 -1.56 3.11
CA ASP A 520 -25.72 -2.90 3.37
C ASP A 520 -24.85 -3.99 2.74
N ASP A 521 -24.59 -5.04 3.51
CA ASP A 521 -24.04 -6.29 2.97
C ASP A 521 -25.17 -7.12 2.40
N ILE A 522 -25.13 -7.39 1.10
CA ILE A 522 -26.15 -8.15 0.39
C ILE A 522 -25.56 -9.37 -0.32
N SER A 523 -26.36 -10.42 -0.39
CA SER A 523 -26.08 -11.60 -1.21
C SER A 523 -27.12 -11.76 -2.31
N VAL A 524 -26.69 -12.32 -3.44
CA VAL A 524 -27.54 -12.64 -4.59
C VAL A 524 -27.41 -14.11 -4.89
N GLU A 525 -28.55 -14.79 -5.00
CA GLU A 525 -28.66 -16.15 -5.49
C GLU A 525 -29.32 -16.17 -6.86
N LEU A 526 -28.72 -16.89 -7.81
CA LEU A 526 -29.21 -17.10 -9.16
C LEU A 526 -29.38 -18.60 -9.43
N GLY A 527 -30.59 -19.04 -9.81
CA GLY A 527 -30.86 -20.41 -10.17
C GLY A 527 -31.47 -20.46 -11.57
N TYR A 528 -30.78 -21.07 -12.55
CA TYR A 528 -31.25 -21.18 -13.93
C TYR A 528 -31.86 -22.55 -14.19
N ASP A 529 -33.09 -22.55 -14.72
CA ASP A 529 -33.84 -23.71 -15.20
C ASP A 529 -33.78 -23.71 -16.73
N ALA A 530 -32.95 -24.60 -17.27
CA ALA A 530 -32.72 -24.69 -18.71
C ALA A 530 -33.95 -25.17 -19.49
N ASP A 531 -34.76 -26.09 -18.90
CA ASP A 531 -35.94 -26.64 -19.56
C ASP A 531 -37.02 -25.59 -19.78
N LYS A 532 -37.09 -24.61 -18.85
CA LYS A 532 -38.08 -23.53 -18.90
C LYS A 532 -37.52 -22.21 -19.41
N ASN A 533 -36.20 -22.16 -19.67
CA ASN A 533 -35.46 -20.95 -20.01
C ASN A 533 -35.73 -19.78 -19.03
N LYS A 534 -35.68 -20.09 -17.73
CA LYS A 534 -36.02 -19.15 -16.66
C LYS A 534 -34.89 -19.03 -15.64
N LEU A 535 -34.59 -17.79 -15.22
CA LEU A 535 -33.69 -17.47 -14.15
C LEU A 535 -34.47 -17.04 -12.91
N SER A 536 -34.45 -17.81 -11.85
CA SER A 536 -34.91 -17.38 -10.53
C SER A 536 -33.79 -16.58 -9.83
N PHE A 537 -34.15 -15.50 -9.19
CA PHE A 537 -33.21 -14.71 -8.41
C PHE A 537 -33.77 -14.36 -7.03
N LYS A 538 -32.85 -14.11 -6.10
CA LYS A 538 -33.13 -13.66 -4.75
C LYS A 538 -32.02 -12.77 -4.27
N ILE A 539 -32.35 -11.58 -3.76
CA ILE A 539 -31.43 -10.68 -3.07
C ILE A 539 -31.76 -10.72 -1.58
N GLN A 540 -30.76 -10.90 -0.75
CA GLN A 540 -30.91 -10.99 0.70
C GLN A 540 -29.92 -10.06 1.41
N LYS A 541 -30.35 -9.57 2.56
CA LYS A 541 -29.52 -8.88 3.55
C LYS A 541 -29.60 -9.70 4.83
N GLN A 542 -28.46 -10.28 5.23
CA GLN A 542 -28.45 -11.32 6.25
C GLN A 542 -29.43 -12.45 5.85
N ASP A 543 -30.40 -12.80 6.71
CA ASP A 543 -31.40 -13.82 6.41
C ASP A 543 -32.69 -13.26 5.79
N ALA A 544 -32.83 -11.96 5.67
CA ALA A 544 -34.03 -11.29 5.20
C ALA A 544 -34.02 -11.09 3.69
N VAL A 545 -35.10 -11.46 3.00
CA VAL A 545 -35.27 -11.26 1.56
C VAL A 545 -35.57 -9.81 1.25
N CYS A 546 -34.72 -9.18 0.44
CA CYS A 546 -34.96 -7.81 -0.06
C CYS A 546 -35.82 -7.84 -1.31
N SER A 547 -35.40 -8.61 -2.32
CA SER A 547 -36.21 -8.82 -3.51
C SER A 547 -36.05 -10.25 -4.08
N SER A 548 -37.04 -10.68 -4.82
CA SER A 548 -37.03 -11.97 -5.49
C SER A 548 -37.93 -11.94 -6.74
N GLY A 549 -37.67 -12.83 -7.71
CA GLY A 549 -38.43 -12.93 -8.92
C GLY A 549 -37.86 -13.96 -9.89
N ARG A 550 -38.42 -13.98 -11.08
CA ARG A 550 -37.94 -14.83 -12.18
C ARG A 550 -37.86 -13.99 -13.46
N MET A 551 -36.76 -14.10 -14.18
CA MET A 551 -36.57 -13.55 -15.52
C MET A 551 -36.79 -14.69 -16.54
N VAL A 552 -37.63 -14.46 -17.52
CA VAL A 552 -37.87 -15.40 -18.62
C VAL A 552 -37.13 -14.88 -19.82
N PHE A 553 -36.30 -15.73 -20.40
CA PHE A 553 -35.53 -15.39 -21.58
C PHE A 553 -36.20 -15.85 -22.87
N ASP A 554 -35.84 -15.21 -23.97
CA ASP A 554 -36.26 -15.61 -25.31
C ASP A 554 -35.62 -16.96 -25.68
N THR A 555 -36.36 -17.80 -26.36
CA THR A 555 -35.78 -19.02 -26.94
C THR A 555 -34.88 -18.63 -28.10
N LEU A 556 -33.60 -19.02 -28.07
CA LEU A 556 -32.72 -18.86 -29.23
C LEU A 556 -33.41 -19.53 -30.43
N PRO A 557 -33.50 -18.88 -31.62
CA PRO A 557 -33.90 -19.57 -32.81
C PRO A 557 -32.93 -20.73 -33.07
N ASP A 558 -33.48 -21.90 -33.24
CA ASP A 558 -32.73 -23.13 -33.51
C ASP A 558 -31.98 -22.97 -34.84
N ASN A 559 -30.69 -22.75 -34.79
CA ASN A 559 -29.84 -22.59 -35.97
C ASN A 559 -29.51 -23.93 -36.66
N SER A 560 -30.32 -24.97 -36.41
CA SER A 560 -30.15 -26.30 -37.01
C SER A 560 -30.73 -26.45 -38.44
N ASN A 561 -31.29 -25.39 -39.08
CA ASN A 561 -31.83 -25.43 -40.42
C ASN A 561 -31.19 -24.41 -41.39
N GLN A 562 -29.86 -24.39 -41.48
CA GLN A 562 -29.23 -23.98 -42.73
C GLN A 562 -28.83 -25.23 -43.51
N THR A 563 -29.85 -25.90 -44.03
CA THR A 563 -29.68 -26.85 -45.15
C THR A 563 -29.24 -26.07 -46.39
N THR A 564 -28.05 -26.38 -46.82
CA THR A 564 -27.53 -26.13 -48.16
C THR A 564 -28.62 -26.17 -49.22
N ARG A 565 -28.98 -25.04 -49.83
CA ARG A 565 -29.53 -25.00 -51.18
C ARG A 565 -28.34 -24.85 -52.11
N GLU A 566 -27.89 -25.94 -52.64
CA GLU A 566 -27.24 -25.97 -53.94
C GLU A 566 -28.27 -25.54 -54.97
N GLU A 567 -28.01 -24.48 -55.70
CA GLU A 567 -28.68 -24.15 -56.96
C GLU A 567 -27.87 -24.67 -58.13
N PRO A 568 -28.54 -25.09 -59.23
CA PRO A 568 -27.94 -25.85 -60.33
C PRO A 568 -27.05 -25.05 -61.27
#